data_eff5ff2fd1f066d4024e440376e71778
#
_entry.id   eff5ff2fd1f066d4024e440376e71778
#
_cell.length_a   1.000
_cell.length_b   1.000
_cell.length_c   1.000
_cell.angle_alpha   90.00
_cell.angle_beta   90.00
_cell.angle_gamma   90.00
#
_symmetry.space_group_name_H-M   'P 1'
#
loop_
_entity.id
_entity.type
_entity.pdbx_description
1 polymer ?
#
loop_
_entity_poly.entity_id
_entity_poly.type
_entity_poly.pdbx_seq_one_letter_code
_entity_poly.pdbx_strand_id
1 'polypeptide(L)'
;MVVKKRFLMQLALFIAVVALVCLSLQAQTFETIKSQVKVHVLKNGMKFLVLERHEAPVVSFHVYADVGSANESYGITGISHLLEHMAFKGTKIVGTKNYKAEIKILEELDAFYDQIKREKAKANPDSEKIKKMEEKFEGIRKKAKEHVINNEYFDMLMKEGDRGINAYTSTDATQYINSLPSNKLEYWMSMTSDRFLNPIFREFFKERDVVMEERRLGNETRPMGKLIEDFTAAAFKAHPYHHSVVGHMSDLEKITRKDVGDYFKKFYGPSNLTVGIVGDVKTEEVFKLAEIYFGRISSGPKPEAVRTIEPEQWGERRVIVEAKSQPIVIMGYHCPDARHKDSRSLEAMANIIGQGRSSRLYGVLIKEKKVAVAAVSVSGFPGDKFSNLVVFYAVPSRGHTSAECLELIDEEIEKIKKEAVTPEELTKFKRGAVKGILGQMKSNSRMAALLTYADVVLGDWKLIFDQIEEIRAITAEDIKRVANKYLVKKQRTIGEIVYAK
;
A
#
# COMPACT_ATOMS: atom_id res chain seq x y z
N MET A 1 -22.22 41.53 -37.88
CA MET A 1 -20.91 41.04 -37.41
C MET A 1 -20.55 41.58 -36.03
N VAL A 2 -20.72 42.84 -35.71
CA VAL A 2 -20.39 43.51 -34.43
C VAL A 2 -21.19 42.97 -33.22
N VAL A 3 -22.49 42.73 -33.38
CA VAL A 3 -23.37 42.20 -32.29
C VAL A 3 -22.99 40.78 -31.87
N LYS A 4 -22.65 39.92 -32.84
CA LYS A 4 -22.22 38.56 -32.57
C LYS A 4 -20.86 38.49 -31.83
N LYS A 5 -19.95 39.41 -32.12
CA LYS A 5 -18.66 39.57 -31.43
C LYS A 5 -18.84 40.05 -29.97
N ARG A 6 -19.73 41.00 -29.73
CA ARG A 6 -20.06 41.47 -28.38
C ARG A 6 -20.71 40.39 -27.53
N PHE A 7 -21.64 39.64 -28.09
CA PHE A 7 -22.29 38.51 -27.38
C PHE A 7 -21.29 37.41 -27.01
N LEU A 8 -20.39 37.00 -27.91
CA LEU A 8 -19.33 36.01 -27.63
C LEU A 8 -18.36 36.53 -26.56
N MET A 9 -18.03 37.81 -26.56
CA MET A 9 -17.15 38.41 -25.57
C MET A 9 -17.82 38.49 -24.18
N GLN A 10 -19.11 38.83 -24.12
CA GLN A 10 -19.89 38.78 -22.86
C GLN A 10 -20.07 37.36 -22.33
N LEU A 11 -20.31 36.39 -23.20
CA LEU A 11 -20.38 34.97 -22.81
C LEU A 11 -19.05 34.45 -22.28
N ALA A 12 -17.94 34.81 -22.92
CA ALA A 12 -16.59 34.44 -22.46
C ALA A 12 -16.25 35.08 -21.11
N LEU A 13 -16.63 36.36 -20.91
CA LEU A 13 -16.45 37.06 -19.65
C LEU A 13 -17.31 36.44 -18.54
N PHE A 14 -18.55 36.11 -18.82
CA PHE A 14 -19.45 35.43 -17.88
C PHE A 14 -18.90 34.04 -17.48
N ILE A 15 -18.41 33.25 -18.44
CA ILE A 15 -17.79 31.96 -18.18
C ILE A 15 -16.51 32.14 -17.33
N ALA A 16 -15.70 33.14 -17.61
CA ALA A 16 -14.50 33.44 -16.83
C ALA A 16 -14.83 33.85 -15.38
N VAL A 17 -15.86 34.69 -15.19
CA VAL A 17 -16.33 35.10 -13.85
C VAL A 17 -16.90 33.90 -13.09
N VAL A 18 -17.72 33.06 -13.70
CA VAL A 18 -18.25 31.83 -13.07
C VAL A 18 -17.11 30.89 -12.71
N ALA A 19 -16.12 30.72 -13.57
CA ALA A 19 -14.94 29.89 -13.29
C ALA A 19 -14.12 30.44 -12.11
N LEU A 20 -13.93 31.77 -12.05
CA LEU A 20 -13.24 32.45 -10.92
C LEU A 20 -14.00 32.28 -9.60
N VAL A 21 -15.32 32.43 -9.59
CA VAL A 21 -16.17 32.23 -8.41
C VAL A 21 -16.14 30.77 -7.97
N CYS A 22 -16.20 29.80 -8.90
CA CYS A 22 -16.08 28.39 -8.57
C CYS A 22 -14.70 28.04 -7.99
N LEU A 23 -13.62 28.63 -8.50
CA LEU A 23 -12.26 28.44 -7.99
C LEU A 23 -12.11 29.05 -6.58
N SER A 24 -12.66 30.22 -6.33
CA SER A 24 -12.61 30.84 -4.98
C SER A 24 -13.42 30.05 -3.94
N LEU A 25 -14.59 29.54 -4.30
CA LEU A 25 -15.40 28.66 -3.44
C LEU A 25 -14.70 27.34 -3.12
N GLN A 26 -14.00 26.73 -4.08
CA GLN A 26 -13.23 25.52 -3.85
C GLN A 26 -12.01 25.77 -2.96
N ALA A 27 -11.26 26.85 -3.18
CA ALA A 27 -10.13 27.24 -2.35
C ALA A 27 -10.58 27.49 -0.90
N GLN A 28 -11.70 28.20 -0.71
CA GLN A 28 -12.29 28.45 0.61
C GLN A 28 -12.71 27.14 1.30
N THR A 29 -13.23 26.16 0.54
CA THR A 29 -13.60 24.84 1.08
C THR A 29 -12.36 24.06 1.56
N PHE A 30 -11.23 24.11 0.84
CA PHE A 30 -10.00 23.44 1.24
C PHE A 30 -9.36 24.06 2.49
N GLU A 31 -9.26 25.38 2.53
CA GLU A 31 -8.76 26.08 3.72
C GLU A 31 -9.65 25.81 4.94
N THR A 32 -10.97 25.71 4.73
CA THR A 32 -11.90 25.34 5.79
C THR A 32 -11.60 23.92 6.31
N ILE A 33 -11.48 22.91 5.43
CA ILE A 33 -11.15 21.54 5.84
C ILE A 33 -9.78 21.50 6.53
N LYS A 34 -8.77 22.19 5.96
CA LYS A 34 -7.41 22.29 6.50
C LYS A 34 -7.41 22.88 7.92
N SER A 35 -8.22 23.90 8.19
CA SER A 35 -8.35 24.52 9.52
C SER A 35 -9.09 23.63 10.54
N GLN A 36 -9.95 22.73 10.07
CA GLN A 36 -10.73 21.81 10.91
C GLN A 36 -9.93 20.58 11.35
N VAL A 37 -8.90 20.16 10.62
CA VAL A 37 -8.06 19.03 11.04
C VAL A 37 -7.28 19.43 12.29
N LYS A 38 -7.45 18.66 13.35
CA LYS A 38 -6.73 18.84 14.61
C LYS A 38 -5.70 17.73 14.78
N VAL A 39 -4.54 18.11 15.30
CA VAL A 39 -3.40 17.21 15.52
C VAL A 39 -3.07 17.12 16.99
N HIS A 40 -2.89 15.91 17.49
CA HIS A 40 -2.39 15.66 18.85
C HIS A 40 -1.29 14.59 18.79
N VAL A 41 -0.18 14.89 19.47
CA VAL A 41 0.94 13.94 19.62
C VAL A 41 1.06 13.60 21.10
N LEU A 42 0.85 12.33 21.42
CA LEU A 42 0.99 11.82 22.77
C LEU A 42 2.45 11.91 23.25
N LYS A 43 2.68 11.92 24.56
CA LYS A 43 4.04 11.93 25.13
C LYS A 43 4.91 10.76 24.66
N ASN A 44 4.31 9.63 24.32
CA ASN A 44 5.01 8.46 23.78
C ASN A 44 5.31 8.55 22.27
N GLY A 45 4.91 9.63 21.60
CA GLY A 45 5.18 9.90 20.19
C GLY A 45 4.08 9.47 19.20
N MET A 46 3.02 8.81 19.65
CA MET A 46 1.90 8.44 18.78
C MET A 46 1.12 9.68 18.33
N LYS A 47 0.82 9.79 17.03
CA LYS A 47 0.16 10.94 16.44
C LYS A 47 -1.28 10.63 16.07
N PHE A 48 -2.18 11.58 16.39
CA PHE A 48 -3.60 11.55 16.05
C PHE A 48 -3.96 12.74 15.16
N LEU A 49 -4.62 12.46 14.03
CA LEU A 49 -5.16 13.43 13.08
C LEU A 49 -6.68 13.29 13.10
N VAL A 50 -7.38 14.32 13.55
CA VAL A 50 -8.84 14.28 13.77
C VAL A 50 -9.54 15.30 12.89
N LEU A 51 -10.58 14.86 12.20
CA LEU A 51 -11.49 15.73 11.44
C LEU A 51 -12.94 15.41 11.82
N GLU A 52 -13.59 16.38 12.47
CA GLU A 52 -15.00 16.28 12.85
C GLU A 52 -15.93 16.40 11.65
N ARG A 53 -16.93 15.50 11.56
CA ARG A 53 -18.00 15.52 10.55
C ARG A 53 -19.27 14.94 11.16
N HIS A 54 -20.31 15.77 11.24
CA HIS A 54 -21.54 15.44 11.96
C HIS A 54 -22.74 15.15 11.04
N GLU A 55 -22.49 14.93 9.73
CA GLU A 55 -23.58 14.66 8.77
C GLU A 55 -24.20 13.26 8.95
N ALA A 56 -23.45 12.31 9.55
CA ALA A 56 -23.93 10.96 9.83
C ALA A 56 -23.27 10.43 11.12
N PRO A 57 -24.00 9.64 11.96
CA PRO A 57 -23.51 9.16 13.25
C PRO A 57 -22.51 7.99 13.09
N VAL A 58 -21.47 8.21 12.28
CA VAL A 58 -20.42 7.21 12.00
C VAL A 58 -19.04 7.84 12.08
N VAL A 59 -18.06 7.06 12.51
CA VAL A 59 -16.65 7.45 12.58
C VAL A 59 -15.79 6.39 11.92
N SER A 60 -14.83 6.83 11.12
CA SER A 60 -13.82 5.98 10.49
C SER A 60 -12.46 6.20 11.12
N PHE A 61 -11.75 5.11 11.30
CA PHE A 61 -10.44 5.04 11.93
C PHE A 61 -9.45 4.43 10.95
N HIS A 62 -8.27 5.01 10.88
CA HIS A 62 -7.19 4.53 10.08
C HIS A 62 -5.89 4.57 10.88
N VAL A 63 -5.33 3.40 11.19
CA VAL A 63 -4.02 3.30 11.85
C VAL A 63 -2.99 2.98 10.79
N TYR A 64 -2.04 3.88 10.61
CA TYR A 64 -0.90 3.74 9.70
C TYR A 64 0.34 3.38 10.50
N ALA A 65 0.84 2.16 10.34
CA ALA A 65 2.14 1.74 10.83
C ALA A 65 3.17 1.97 9.71
N ASP A 66 4.18 2.80 9.99
CA ASP A 66 5.25 3.17 9.03
C ASP A 66 6.25 2.03 8.86
N VAL A 67 5.75 0.86 8.48
CA VAL A 67 6.49 -0.38 8.28
C VAL A 67 5.80 -1.28 7.28
N GLY A 68 6.55 -1.71 6.26
CA GLY A 68 6.11 -2.64 5.24
C GLY A 68 7.25 -3.57 4.84
N SER A 69 7.13 -4.26 3.70
CA SER A 69 8.16 -5.21 3.28
C SER A 69 9.53 -4.54 3.05
N ALA A 70 9.58 -3.25 2.72
CA ALA A 70 10.85 -2.52 2.58
C ALA A 70 11.68 -2.45 3.88
N ASN A 71 11.08 -2.69 5.04
CA ASN A 71 11.75 -2.68 6.34
C ASN A 71 12.25 -4.08 6.77
N GLU A 72 11.97 -5.10 5.98
CA GLU A 72 12.35 -6.49 6.26
C GLU A 72 13.84 -6.74 5.94
N SER A 73 14.37 -7.79 6.51
CA SER A 73 15.71 -8.29 6.20
C SER A 73 15.63 -9.72 5.67
N TYR A 74 16.64 -10.11 4.88
CA TYR A 74 16.77 -11.50 4.43
C TYR A 74 16.72 -12.47 5.62
N GLY A 75 16.04 -13.60 5.44
CA GLY A 75 15.77 -14.61 6.45
C GLY A 75 14.44 -14.45 7.18
N ILE A 76 13.80 -13.27 7.06
CA ILE A 76 12.48 -12.99 7.65
C ILE A 76 11.57 -12.20 6.68
N THR A 77 11.79 -12.31 5.37
CA THR A 77 10.90 -11.66 4.40
C THR A 77 9.48 -12.22 4.49
N GLY A 78 8.47 -11.35 4.35
CA GLY A 78 7.06 -11.68 4.56
C GLY A 78 6.57 -11.50 6.00
N ILE A 79 7.46 -11.12 6.93
CA ILE A 79 7.09 -10.96 8.34
C ILE A 79 6.11 -9.81 8.58
N SER A 80 6.16 -8.74 7.78
CA SER A 80 5.20 -7.62 7.87
C SER A 80 3.78 -8.08 7.55
N HIS A 81 3.63 -8.88 6.50
CA HIS A 81 2.35 -9.44 6.09
C HIS A 81 1.85 -10.49 7.10
N LEU A 82 2.73 -11.37 7.56
CA LEU A 82 2.38 -12.32 8.62
C LEU A 82 1.95 -11.62 9.91
N LEU A 83 2.60 -10.51 10.28
CA LEU A 83 2.23 -9.73 11.46
C LEU A 83 0.87 -9.06 11.29
N GLU A 84 0.50 -8.64 10.08
CA GLU A 84 -0.85 -8.15 9.78
C GLU A 84 -1.91 -9.21 10.14
N HIS A 85 -1.74 -10.47 9.70
CA HIS A 85 -2.62 -11.59 10.07
C HIS A 85 -2.67 -11.81 11.58
N MET A 86 -1.50 -11.73 12.23
CA MET A 86 -1.40 -11.91 13.69
C MET A 86 -2.10 -10.81 14.49
N ALA A 87 -2.24 -9.60 13.93
CA ALA A 87 -2.88 -8.46 14.60
C ALA A 87 -4.37 -8.67 14.90
N PHE A 88 -5.03 -9.65 14.27
CA PHE A 88 -6.44 -10.01 14.49
C PHE A 88 -6.62 -11.18 15.45
N LYS A 89 -5.53 -11.75 15.98
CA LYS A 89 -5.59 -12.91 16.87
C LYS A 89 -5.89 -12.57 18.32
N GLY A 90 -6.11 -11.28 18.61
CA GLY A 90 -6.50 -10.78 19.92
C GLY A 90 -5.33 -10.51 20.85
N THR A 91 -5.64 -10.46 22.15
CA THR A 91 -4.76 -9.95 23.21
C THR A 91 -4.71 -10.92 24.39
N LYS A 92 -4.23 -10.47 25.55
CA LYS A 92 -4.26 -11.26 26.79
C LYS A 92 -5.67 -11.52 27.33
N ILE A 93 -6.67 -10.74 26.86
CA ILE A 93 -8.07 -10.83 27.32
C ILE A 93 -9.05 -11.17 26.21
N VAL A 94 -8.75 -10.86 24.97
CA VAL A 94 -9.56 -11.16 23.79
C VAL A 94 -8.92 -12.30 23.01
N GLY A 95 -9.73 -13.26 22.55
CA GLY A 95 -9.28 -14.43 21.77
C GLY A 95 -8.82 -15.61 22.62
N THR A 96 -9.01 -15.58 23.93
CA THR A 96 -8.57 -16.65 24.85
C THR A 96 -9.59 -16.95 25.93
N LYS A 97 -9.75 -18.23 26.24
CA LYS A 97 -10.53 -18.70 27.40
C LYS A 97 -9.73 -18.58 28.70
N ASN A 98 -8.42 -18.74 28.64
CA ASN A 98 -7.52 -18.69 29.79
C ASN A 98 -6.08 -18.39 29.33
N TYR A 99 -5.71 -17.11 29.32
CA TYR A 99 -4.38 -16.66 28.91
C TYR A 99 -3.23 -17.29 29.72
N LYS A 100 -3.41 -17.45 31.06
CA LYS A 100 -2.35 -18.00 31.92
C LYS A 100 -2.02 -19.46 31.62
N ALA A 101 -3.00 -20.23 31.17
CA ALA A 101 -2.79 -21.60 30.70
C ALA A 101 -2.27 -21.63 29.27
N GLU A 102 -2.84 -20.79 28.39
CA GLU A 102 -2.46 -20.69 26.99
C GLU A 102 -0.98 -20.35 26.80
N ILE A 103 -0.47 -19.32 27.51
CA ILE A 103 0.90 -18.83 27.31
C ILE A 103 1.95 -19.91 27.60
N LYS A 104 1.72 -20.78 28.60
CA LYS A 104 2.60 -21.90 28.93
C LYS A 104 2.68 -22.92 27.80
N ILE A 105 1.54 -23.20 27.14
CA ILE A 105 1.48 -24.13 26.01
C ILE A 105 2.13 -23.51 24.77
N LEU A 106 1.97 -22.20 24.57
CA LEU A 106 2.65 -21.48 23.47
C LEU A 106 4.17 -21.49 23.66
N GLU A 107 4.66 -21.33 24.89
CA GLU A 107 6.10 -21.43 25.22
C GLU A 107 6.63 -22.87 25.01
N GLU A 108 5.86 -23.88 25.42
CA GLU A 108 6.18 -25.30 25.16
C GLU A 108 6.24 -25.56 23.64
N LEU A 109 5.28 -25.01 22.89
CA LEU A 109 5.20 -25.16 21.43
C LEU A 109 6.44 -24.57 20.73
N ASP A 110 6.85 -23.37 21.13
CA ASP A 110 8.04 -22.71 20.57
C ASP A 110 9.31 -23.51 20.90
N ALA A 111 9.49 -23.88 22.16
CA ALA A 111 10.65 -24.67 22.59
C ALA A 111 10.73 -26.02 21.86
N PHE A 112 9.57 -26.64 21.59
CA PHE A 112 9.53 -27.90 20.88
C PHE A 112 9.79 -27.74 19.38
N TYR A 113 9.29 -26.66 18.77
CA TYR A 113 9.61 -26.32 17.39
C TYR A 113 11.10 -26.06 17.18
N ASP A 114 11.76 -25.41 18.12
CA ASP A 114 13.22 -25.22 18.07
C ASP A 114 13.99 -26.55 18.12
N GLN A 115 13.48 -27.54 18.85
CA GLN A 115 14.08 -28.89 18.83
C GLN A 115 13.94 -29.55 17.44
N ILE A 116 12.77 -29.40 16.81
CA ILE A 116 12.55 -29.91 15.43
C ILE A 116 13.52 -29.22 14.46
N LYS A 117 13.66 -27.91 14.54
CA LYS A 117 14.62 -27.16 13.70
C LYS A 117 16.05 -27.67 13.88
N ARG A 118 16.49 -27.90 15.11
CA ARG A 118 17.84 -28.44 15.41
C ARG A 118 18.03 -29.81 14.83
N GLU A 119 17.02 -30.67 14.92
CA GLU A 119 17.12 -32.06 14.37
C GLU A 119 17.20 -32.02 12.82
N LYS A 120 16.37 -31.21 12.18
CA LYS A 120 16.36 -30.98 10.72
C LYS A 120 17.67 -30.35 10.20
N ALA A 121 18.36 -29.58 11.02
CA ALA A 121 19.61 -28.88 10.66
C ALA A 121 20.86 -29.75 10.81
N LYS A 122 20.78 -30.99 11.32
CA LYS A 122 21.91 -31.90 11.44
C LYS A 122 22.45 -32.30 10.06
N ALA A 123 23.74 -32.61 9.97
CA ALA A 123 24.34 -33.16 8.76
C ALA A 123 23.66 -34.46 8.27
N ASN A 124 23.21 -35.30 9.23
CA ASN A 124 22.42 -36.50 8.96
C ASN A 124 21.14 -36.45 9.82
N PRO A 125 20.07 -35.81 9.35
CA PRO A 125 18.81 -35.72 10.07
C PRO A 125 18.11 -37.08 10.11
N ASP A 126 17.61 -37.48 11.30
CA ASP A 126 16.85 -38.70 11.49
C ASP A 126 15.38 -38.48 11.11
N SER A 127 14.99 -38.96 9.93
CA SER A 127 13.65 -38.76 9.37
C SER A 127 12.54 -39.38 10.23
N GLU A 128 12.77 -40.55 10.82
CA GLU A 128 11.80 -41.23 11.70
C GLU A 128 11.59 -40.44 13.00
N LYS A 129 12.69 -39.95 13.57
CA LYS A 129 12.64 -39.10 14.75
C LYS A 129 11.94 -37.77 14.46
N ILE A 130 12.24 -37.12 13.33
CA ILE A 130 11.59 -35.88 12.92
C ILE A 130 10.07 -36.09 12.79
N LYS A 131 9.63 -37.17 12.13
CA LYS A 131 8.23 -37.52 12.00
C LYS A 131 7.51 -37.63 13.35
N LYS A 132 8.11 -38.38 14.29
CA LYS A 132 7.56 -38.51 15.66
C LYS A 132 7.52 -37.15 16.39
N MET A 133 8.51 -36.30 16.17
CA MET A 133 8.52 -34.95 16.74
C MET A 133 7.41 -34.09 16.13
N GLU A 134 7.19 -34.16 14.83
CA GLU A 134 6.11 -33.42 14.16
C GLU A 134 4.72 -33.88 14.62
N GLU A 135 4.52 -35.21 14.80
CA GLU A 135 3.27 -35.74 15.38
C GLU A 135 3.03 -35.22 16.81
N LYS A 136 4.07 -35.16 17.64
CA LYS A 136 3.98 -34.60 18.99
C LYS A 136 3.71 -33.10 18.95
N PHE A 137 4.36 -32.37 18.04
CA PHE A 137 4.14 -30.94 17.83
C PHE A 137 2.68 -30.63 17.49
N GLU A 138 2.06 -31.39 16.59
CA GLU A 138 0.65 -31.27 16.28
C GLU A 138 -0.26 -31.56 17.48
N GLY A 139 0.15 -32.47 18.36
CA GLY A 139 -0.54 -32.73 19.65
C GLY A 139 -0.51 -31.47 20.55
N ILE A 140 0.63 -30.79 20.64
CA ILE A 140 0.75 -29.55 21.43
C ILE A 140 -0.08 -28.41 20.77
N ARG A 141 -0.05 -28.29 19.44
CA ARG A 141 -0.91 -27.32 18.68
C ARG A 141 -2.40 -27.51 18.99
N LYS A 142 -2.87 -28.75 19.03
CA LYS A 142 -4.27 -29.07 19.38
C LYS A 142 -4.61 -28.62 20.79
N LYS A 143 -3.72 -28.85 21.77
CA LYS A 143 -3.92 -28.36 23.15
C LYS A 143 -3.97 -26.84 23.22
N ALA A 144 -3.07 -26.14 22.51
CA ALA A 144 -3.09 -24.68 22.46
C ALA A 144 -4.43 -24.15 21.91
N LYS A 145 -4.97 -24.79 20.86
CA LYS A 145 -6.24 -24.43 20.23
C LYS A 145 -7.44 -24.55 21.17
N GLU A 146 -7.41 -25.41 22.20
CA GLU A 146 -8.49 -25.56 23.18
C GLU A 146 -8.73 -24.27 23.99
N HIS A 147 -7.70 -23.43 24.14
CA HIS A 147 -7.76 -22.15 24.83
C HIS A 147 -8.18 -21.00 23.93
N VAL A 148 -8.17 -21.17 22.61
CA VAL A 148 -8.48 -20.10 21.64
C VAL A 148 -10.00 -19.93 21.51
N ILE A 149 -10.44 -18.67 21.49
CA ILE A 149 -11.75 -18.24 20.98
C ILE A 149 -11.51 -17.69 19.58
N ASN A 150 -11.92 -18.49 18.58
CA ASN A 150 -11.63 -18.16 17.18
C ASN A 150 -12.29 -16.83 16.79
N ASN A 151 -11.53 -15.98 16.08
CA ASN A 151 -11.98 -14.71 15.49
C ASN A 151 -12.64 -13.72 16.47
N GLU A 152 -12.51 -13.93 17.80
CA GLU A 152 -13.23 -13.13 18.80
C GLU A 152 -13.00 -11.63 18.61
N TYR A 153 -11.76 -11.20 18.33
CA TYR A 153 -11.45 -9.79 18.09
C TYR A 153 -12.26 -9.19 16.93
N PHE A 154 -12.34 -9.92 15.82
CA PHE A 154 -13.12 -9.52 14.65
C PHE A 154 -14.61 -9.52 14.94
N ASP A 155 -15.12 -10.60 15.54
CA ASP A 155 -16.54 -10.77 15.86
C ASP A 155 -17.04 -9.72 16.84
N MET A 156 -16.24 -9.32 17.82
CA MET A 156 -16.56 -8.27 18.77
C MET A 156 -16.75 -6.93 18.07
N LEU A 157 -15.83 -6.55 17.16
CA LEU A 157 -15.97 -5.31 16.38
C LEU A 157 -17.18 -5.34 15.44
N MET A 158 -17.39 -6.48 14.77
CA MET A 158 -18.57 -6.66 13.88
C MET A 158 -19.88 -6.58 14.62
N LYS A 159 -19.99 -7.13 15.85
CA LYS A 159 -21.17 -7.02 16.71
C LYS A 159 -21.47 -5.59 17.12
N GLU A 160 -20.43 -4.78 17.32
CA GLU A 160 -20.55 -3.35 17.64
C GLU A 160 -20.79 -2.47 16.41
N GLY A 161 -20.98 -3.07 15.25
CA GLY A 161 -21.39 -2.39 14.00
C GLY A 161 -20.26 -1.95 13.10
N ASP A 162 -19.05 -2.50 13.26
CA ASP A 162 -17.96 -2.21 12.32
C ASP A 162 -18.32 -2.71 10.90
N ARG A 163 -18.21 -1.82 9.92
CA ARG A 163 -18.50 -2.10 8.50
C ARG A 163 -17.29 -1.92 7.58
N GLY A 164 -16.15 -1.69 8.16
CA GLY A 164 -14.94 -1.40 7.40
C GLY A 164 -13.70 -2.10 7.92
N ILE A 165 -13.84 -3.03 8.89
CA ILE A 165 -12.71 -3.74 9.46
C ILE A 165 -11.92 -4.46 8.38
N ASN A 166 -10.70 -4.02 8.18
CA ASN A 166 -9.76 -4.60 7.25
C ASN A 166 -8.33 -4.19 7.63
N ALA A 167 -7.36 -4.86 7.02
CA ALA A 167 -5.97 -4.42 7.02
C ALA A 167 -5.31 -4.75 5.69
N TYR A 168 -4.19 -4.12 5.39
CA TYR A 168 -3.36 -4.48 4.27
C TYR A 168 -1.92 -4.05 4.51
N THR A 169 -1.01 -4.85 3.99
CA THR A 169 0.42 -4.60 3.98
C THR A 169 0.88 -4.28 2.57
N SER A 170 1.68 -3.24 2.45
CA SER A 170 2.35 -2.85 1.21
C SER A 170 3.88 -2.90 1.39
N THR A 171 4.60 -2.46 0.38
CA THR A 171 6.05 -2.27 0.50
C THR A 171 6.41 -1.22 1.56
N ASP A 172 5.58 -0.20 1.75
CA ASP A 172 5.88 0.98 2.57
C ASP A 172 5.22 0.96 3.95
N ALA A 173 4.10 0.26 4.10
CA ALA A 173 3.26 0.38 5.30
C ALA A 173 2.39 -0.84 5.57
N THR A 174 2.00 -1.00 6.84
CA THR A 174 0.88 -1.85 7.26
C THR A 174 -0.22 -0.96 7.82
N GLN A 175 -1.44 -1.14 7.36
CA GLN A 175 -2.55 -0.22 7.65
C GLN A 175 -3.76 -1.00 8.15
N TYR A 176 -4.45 -0.44 9.15
CA TYR A 176 -5.64 -1.04 9.77
C TYR A 176 -6.80 -0.06 9.68
N ILE A 177 -7.96 -0.55 9.25
CA ILE A 177 -9.13 0.26 8.93
C ILE A 177 -10.33 -0.23 9.73
N ASN A 178 -11.08 0.71 10.28
CA ASN A 178 -12.36 0.44 10.95
C ASN A 178 -13.37 1.55 10.60
N SER A 179 -14.66 1.23 10.65
CA SER A 179 -15.74 2.21 10.58
C SER A 179 -16.90 1.76 11.45
N LEU A 180 -17.15 2.52 12.53
CA LEU A 180 -18.13 2.19 13.55
C LEU A 180 -19.15 3.32 13.73
N PRO A 181 -20.32 3.03 14.39
CA PRO A 181 -21.18 4.07 14.91
C PRO A 181 -20.42 4.99 15.88
N SER A 182 -20.74 6.29 15.87
CA SER A 182 -20.00 7.31 16.64
C SER A 182 -19.97 7.04 18.16
N ASN A 183 -21.03 6.43 18.71
CA ASN A 183 -21.08 6.03 20.13
C ASN A 183 -20.15 4.86 20.49
N LYS A 184 -19.37 4.33 19.55
CA LYS A 184 -18.40 3.26 19.76
C LYS A 184 -16.94 3.75 19.74
N LEU A 185 -16.72 5.06 19.80
CA LEU A 185 -15.40 5.66 19.82
C LEU A 185 -14.51 5.07 20.95
N GLU A 186 -14.98 5.09 22.18
CA GLU A 186 -14.21 4.57 23.33
C GLU A 186 -13.98 3.05 23.23
N TYR A 187 -14.97 2.31 22.74
CA TYR A 187 -14.84 0.88 22.48
C TYR A 187 -13.69 0.59 21.49
N TRP A 188 -13.65 1.32 20.37
CA TRP A 188 -12.56 1.19 19.40
C TRP A 188 -11.20 1.56 20.02
N MET A 189 -11.14 2.65 20.80
CA MET A 189 -9.92 3.07 21.50
C MET A 189 -9.39 1.96 22.42
N SER A 190 -10.27 1.34 23.19
CA SER A 190 -9.95 0.24 24.10
C SER A 190 -9.41 -0.98 23.33
N MET A 191 -10.17 -1.46 22.33
CA MET A 191 -9.83 -2.66 21.57
C MET A 191 -8.53 -2.47 20.78
N THR A 192 -8.37 -1.33 20.11
CA THR A 192 -7.20 -1.07 19.27
C THR A 192 -5.95 -0.81 20.09
N SER A 193 -6.05 -0.08 21.20
CA SER A 193 -4.89 0.14 22.07
C SER A 193 -4.40 -1.15 22.73
N ASP A 194 -5.31 -2.03 23.14
CA ASP A 194 -4.94 -3.32 23.75
C ASP A 194 -4.20 -4.23 22.76
N ARG A 195 -4.56 -4.20 21.47
CA ARG A 195 -3.84 -4.91 20.40
C ARG A 195 -2.37 -4.49 20.30
N PHE A 196 -2.07 -3.20 20.47
CA PHE A 196 -0.69 -2.70 20.43
C PHE A 196 0.03 -2.83 21.79
N LEU A 197 -0.70 -2.80 22.90
CA LEU A 197 -0.14 -2.91 24.25
C LEU A 197 0.16 -4.37 24.64
N ASN A 198 -0.73 -5.29 24.28
CA ASN A 198 -0.73 -6.69 24.75
C ASN A 198 -0.86 -7.70 23.58
N PRO A 199 -0.08 -7.60 22.50
CA PRO A 199 -0.21 -8.51 21.37
C PRO A 199 0.11 -9.96 21.81
N ILE A 200 -0.73 -10.89 21.40
CA ILE A 200 -0.50 -12.32 21.58
C ILE A 200 -0.54 -12.97 20.20
N PHE A 201 0.58 -13.53 19.81
CA PHE A 201 0.72 -14.20 18.52
C PHE A 201 0.27 -15.68 18.62
N ARG A 202 -1.01 -15.87 19.02
CA ARG A 202 -1.64 -17.20 19.07
C ARG A 202 -1.93 -17.69 17.67
N GLU A 203 -2.08 -19.00 17.51
CA GLU A 203 -2.26 -19.64 16.21
C GLU A 203 -1.15 -19.30 15.19
N PHE A 204 0.03 -18.86 15.63
CA PHE A 204 1.14 -18.43 14.79
C PHE A 204 1.44 -19.41 13.65
N PHE A 205 1.61 -20.70 13.96
CA PHE A 205 1.94 -21.70 12.95
C PHE A 205 0.83 -21.92 11.93
N LYS A 206 -0.43 -21.77 12.34
CA LYS A 206 -1.58 -21.82 11.44
C LYS A 206 -1.58 -20.64 10.47
N GLU A 207 -1.38 -19.43 10.98
CA GLU A 207 -1.36 -18.23 10.13
C GLU A 207 -0.14 -18.21 9.21
N ARG A 208 1.00 -18.68 9.68
CA ARG A 208 2.17 -18.89 8.83
C ARG A 208 1.86 -19.84 7.68
N ASP A 209 1.18 -20.96 7.95
CA ASP A 209 0.75 -21.91 6.92
C ASP A 209 -0.22 -21.25 5.92
N VAL A 210 -1.12 -20.37 6.39
CA VAL A 210 -2.03 -19.56 5.54
C VAL A 210 -1.24 -18.63 4.63
N VAL A 211 -0.29 -17.86 5.17
CA VAL A 211 0.55 -16.94 4.37
C VAL A 211 1.40 -17.70 3.35
N MET A 212 1.92 -18.88 3.72
CA MET A 212 2.64 -19.76 2.79
C MET A 212 1.72 -20.23 1.64
N GLU A 213 0.45 -20.53 1.93
CA GLU A 213 -0.51 -20.92 0.90
C GLU A 213 -0.90 -19.71 0.02
N GLU A 214 -1.07 -18.53 0.58
CA GLU A 214 -1.29 -17.29 -0.19
C GLU A 214 -0.12 -17.01 -1.12
N ARG A 215 1.12 -17.17 -0.65
CA ARG A 215 2.30 -17.08 -1.52
C ARG A 215 2.25 -18.09 -2.66
N ARG A 216 1.94 -19.36 -2.35
CA ARG A 216 1.84 -20.41 -3.37
C ARG A 216 0.80 -20.04 -4.42
N LEU A 217 -0.40 -19.65 -3.97
CA LEU A 217 -1.50 -19.26 -4.86
C LEU A 217 -1.25 -17.94 -5.60
N GLY A 218 -0.62 -16.97 -4.97
CA GLY A 218 -0.40 -15.63 -5.55
C GLY A 218 0.82 -15.54 -6.46
N ASN A 219 1.95 -16.11 -6.03
CA ASN A 219 3.25 -15.92 -6.69
C ASN A 219 3.77 -17.16 -7.43
N GLU A 220 3.54 -18.39 -6.89
CA GLU A 220 4.13 -19.58 -7.49
C GLU A 220 3.25 -20.22 -8.58
N THR A 221 1.91 -20.23 -8.38
CA THR A 221 0.98 -20.83 -9.35
C THR A 221 0.43 -19.83 -10.34
N ARG A 222 0.51 -18.53 -10.09
CA ARG A 222 0.06 -17.47 -10.99
C ARG A 222 1.22 -16.89 -11.79
N PRO A 223 1.24 -17.05 -13.11
CA PRO A 223 2.31 -16.52 -13.97
C PRO A 223 2.56 -15.02 -13.80
N MET A 224 1.50 -14.24 -13.59
CA MET A 224 1.61 -12.79 -13.34
C MET A 224 2.30 -12.46 -12.00
N GLY A 225 2.00 -13.20 -10.94
CA GLY A 225 2.64 -13.00 -9.65
C GLY A 225 4.14 -13.30 -9.72
N LYS A 226 4.51 -14.39 -10.41
CA LYS A 226 5.89 -14.76 -10.68
C LYS A 226 6.60 -13.69 -11.52
N LEU A 227 5.94 -13.20 -12.58
CA LEU A 227 6.50 -12.13 -13.40
C LEU A 227 6.77 -10.85 -12.60
N ILE A 228 5.84 -10.42 -11.76
CA ILE A 228 6.01 -9.23 -10.92
C ILE A 228 7.18 -9.41 -9.96
N GLU A 229 7.31 -10.57 -9.30
CA GLU A 229 8.40 -10.87 -8.39
C GLU A 229 9.77 -10.82 -9.10
N ASP A 230 9.90 -11.54 -10.22
CA ASP A 230 11.15 -11.57 -11.01
C ASP A 230 11.46 -10.19 -11.62
N PHE A 231 10.44 -9.46 -12.05
CA PHE A 231 10.58 -8.10 -12.59
C PHE A 231 11.07 -7.11 -11.54
N THR A 232 10.50 -7.11 -10.32
CA THR A 232 10.95 -6.22 -9.25
C THR A 232 12.35 -6.59 -8.79
N ALA A 233 12.67 -7.88 -8.67
CA ALA A 233 14.02 -8.36 -8.34
C ALA A 233 15.07 -7.93 -9.39
N ALA A 234 14.71 -7.89 -10.67
CA ALA A 234 15.58 -7.37 -11.71
C ALA A 234 15.65 -5.84 -11.73
N ALA A 235 14.54 -5.15 -11.50
CA ALA A 235 14.50 -3.69 -11.53
C ALA A 235 15.27 -3.08 -10.36
N PHE A 236 15.17 -3.62 -9.16
CA PHE A 236 15.84 -3.12 -7.96
C PHE A 236 17.00 -4.05 -7.56
N LYS A 237 18.21 -3.56 -7.74
CA LYS A 237 19.43 -4.32 -7.42
C LYS A 237 19.76 -4.30 -5.93
N ALA A 238 19.52 -3.18 -5.28
CA ALA A 238 19.95 -2.93 -3.91
C ALA A 238 18.80 -2.54 -2.98
N HIS A 239 17.84 -1.74 -3.45
CA HIS A 239 16.74 -1.26 -2.63
C HIS A 239 15.77 -2.41 -2.28
N PRO A 240 15.24 -2.49 -1.03
CA PRO A 240 14.32 -3.55 -0.60
C PRO A 240 13.02 -3.71 -1.41
N TYR A 241 12.71 -2.78 -2.30
CA TYR A 241 11.60 -2.93 -3.26
C TYR A 241 11.77 -4.10 -4.24
N HIS A 242 12.90 -4.80 -4.19
CA HIS A 242 13.16 -5.96 -5.03
C HIS A 242 12.39 -7.22 -4.62
N HIS A 243 11.90 -7.34 -3.39
CA HIS A 243 11.20 -8.55 -2.95
C HIS A 243 9.70 -8.32 -2.74
N SER A 244 8.96 -9.41 -2.88
CA SER A 244 7.50 -9.43 -2.72
C SER A 244 7.09 -9.17 -1.27
N VAL A 245 5.95 -8.49 -1.06
CA VAL A 245 5.34 -8.25 0.25
C VAL A 245 5.04 -9.55 1.00
N VAL A 246 4.68 -10.62 0.29
CA VAL A 246 4.40 -11.92 0.90
C VAL A 246 5.68 -12.66 1.35
N GLY A 247 6.86 -12.17 0.95
CA GLY A 247 8.16 -12.75 1.30
C GLY A 247 8.53 -14.00 0.52
N HIS A 248 9.71 -14.59 0.81
CA HIS A 248 10.16 -15.84 0.21
C HIS A 248 9.70 -17.07 1.01
N MET A 249 9.34 -18.16 0.32
CA MET A 249 8.89 -19.40 0.96
C MET A 249 9.90 -19.91 1.99
N SER A 250 11.19 -19.91 1.64
CA SER A 250 12.26 -20.35 2.53
C SER A 250 12.38 -19.55 3.84
N ASP A 251 11.99 -18.28 3.81
CA ASP A 251 11.98 -17.41 4.99
C ASP A 251 10.72 -17.69 5.82
N LEU A 252 9.54 -17.72 5.18
CA LEU A 252 8.26 -18.02 5.82
C LEU A 252 8.31 -19.34 6.59
N GLU A 253 8.92 -20.39 6.02
CA GLU A 253 9.11 -21.68 6.69
C GLU A 253 9.94 -21.58 7.98
N LYS A 254 10.82 -20.58 8.08
CA LYS A 254 11.79 -20.44 9.18
C LYS A 254 11.40 -19.38 10.20
N ILE A 255 10.53 -18.41 9.83
CA ILE A 255 10.04 -17.40 10.76
C ILE A 255 9.44 -18.07 11.99
N THR A 256 9.77 -17.55 13.16
CA THR A 256 9.30 -18.01 14.46
C THR A 256 8.38 -16.98 15.11
N ARG A 257 7.62 -17.39 16.11
CA ARG A 257 6.80 -16.48 16.93
C ARG A 257 7.66 -15.42 17.63
N LYS A 258 8.91 -15.78 17.98
CA LYS A 258 9.88 -14.85 18.54
C LYS A 258 10.27 -13.76 17.54
N ASP A 259 10.53 -14.13 16.28
CA ASP A 259 10.88 -13.15 15.24
C ASP A 259 9.75 -12.13 15.03
N VAL A 260 8.49 -12.60 15.02
CA VAL A 260 7.31 -11.72 14.96
C VAL A 260 7.24 -10.79 16.17
N GLY A 261 7.50 -11.31 17.37
CA GLY A 261 7.54 -10.51 18.60
C GLY A 261 8.65 -9.44 18.59
N ASP A 262 9.83 -9.79 18.11
CA ASP A 262 10.96 -8.87 18.02
C ASP A 262 10.72 -7.80 16.93
N TYR A 263 10.15 -8.21 15.79
CA TYR A 263 9.74 -7.30 14.71
C TYR A 263 8.66 -6.32 15.16
N PHE A 264 7.64 -6.82 15.90
CA PHE A 264 6.61 -5.98 16.49
C PHE A 264 7.21 -4.93 17.43
N LYS A 265 8.08 -5.34 18.37
CA LYS A 265 8.74 -4.43 19.31
C LYS A 265 9.56 -3.35 18.60
N LYS A 266 10.21 -3.72 17.49
CA LYS A 266 11.05 -2.80 16.72
C LYS A 266 10.23 -1.76 15.95
N PHE A 267 9.13 -2.18 15.29
CA PHE A 267 8.46 -1.35 14.30
C PHE A 267 7.07 -0.85 14.71
N TYR A 268 6.41 -1.46 15.72
CA TYR A 268 5.06 -1.08 16.15
C TYR A 268 5.06 -0.23 17.43
N GLY A 269 6.17 0.44 17.70
CA GLY A 269 6.25 1.46 18.76
C GLY A 269 5.38 2.68 18.42
N PRO A 270 4.87 3.40 19.45
CA PRO A 270 3.91 4.52 19.25
C PRO A 270 4.46 5.62 18.33
N SER A 271 5.76 5.90 18.35
CA SER A 271 6.40 6.90 17.49
C SER A 271 6.39 6.55 16.00
N ASN A 272 6.03 5.30 15.66
CA ASN A 272 5.93 4.80 14.28
C ASN A 272 4.48 4.58 13.83
N LEU A 273 3.50 5.02 14.66
CA LEU A 273 2.07 4.88 14.40
C LEU A 273 1.41 6.25 14.26
N THR A 274 0.69 6.45 13.18
CA THR A 274 -0.16 7.62 12.96
C THR A 274 -1.60 7.18 12.80
N VAL A 275 -2.52 7.84 13.54
CA VAL A 275 -3.95 7.52 13.57
C VAL A 275 -4.75 8.65 12.94
N GLY A 276 -5.54 8.34 11.92
CA GLY A 276 -6.55 9.22 11.34
C GLY A 276 -7.94 8.88 11.86
N ILE A 277 -8.67 9.85 12.38
CA ILE A 277 -10.05 9.69 12.87
C ILE A 277 -10.90 10.75 12.18
N VAL A 278 -11.88 10.30 11.42
CA VAL A 278 -12.77 11.21 10.66
C VAL A 278 -14.22 10.77 10.85
N GLY A 279 -15.07 11.68 11.26
CA GLY A 279 -16.50 11.42 11.43
C GLY A 279 -17.14 12.15 12.59
N ASP A 280 -18.26 11.62 13.07
CA ASP A 280 -19.06 12.21 14.13
C ASP A 280 -18.43 11.95 15.52
N VAL A 281 -17.46 12.79 15.83
CA VAL A 281 -16.70 12.79 17.10
C VAL A 281 -16.46 14.22 17.56
N LYS A 282 -16.12 14.38 18.85
CA LYS A 282 -15.60 15.63 19.41
C LYS A 282 -14.10 15.49 19.60
N THR A 283 -13.33 16.40 19.07
CA THR A 283 -11.86 16.36 19.08
C THR A 283 -11.30 16.25 20.49
N GLU A 284 -11.85 17.01 21.46
CA GLU A 284 -11.40 17.00 22.84
C GLU A 284 -11.62 15.63 23.50
N GLU A 285 -12.73 14.97 23.19
CA GLU A 285 -13.04 13.62 23.66
C GLU A 285 -12.05 12.60 23.05
N VAL A 286 -11.81 12.70 21.73
CA VAL A 286 -10.82 11.84 21.07
C VAL A 286 -9.46 11.96 21.70
N PHE A 287 -8.97 13.18 21.94
CA PHE A 287 -7.64 13.40 22.55
C PHE A 287 -7.58 12.89 23.98
N LYS A 288 -8.62 13.12 24.78
CA LYS A 288 -8.70 12.59 26.14
C LYS A 288 -8.65 11.05 26.15
N LEU A 289 -9.42 10.39 25.30
CA LEU A 289 -9.43 8.93 25.19
C LEU A 289 -8.10 8.40 24.63
N ALA A 290 -7.48 9.10 23.68
CA ALA A 290 -6.16 8.74 23.17
C ALA A 290 -5.11 8.71 24.30
N GLU A 291 -5.09 9.72 25.17
CA GLU A 291 -4.19 9.75 26.35
C GLU A 291 -4.47 8.59 27.31
N ILE A 292 -5.75 8.28 27.59
CA ILE A 292 -6.15 7.20 28.49
C ILE A 292 -5.73 5.84 27.95
N TYR A 293 -6.02 5.56 26.67
CA TYR A 293 -5.87 4.24 26.10
C TYR A 293 -4.49 4.01 25.47
N PHE A 294 -4.02 4.90 24.61
CA PHE A 294 -2.75 4.75 23.89
C PHE A 294 -1.56 5.36 24.64
N GLY A 295 -1.77 6.30 25.55
CA GLY A 295 -0.72 6.84 26.42
C GLY A 295 -0.07 5.80 27.33
N ARG A 296 -0.72 4.64 27.55
CA ARG A 296 -0.19 3.49 28.30
C ARG A 296 0.89 2.71 27.55
N ILE A 297 0.97 2.86 26.22
CA ILE A 297 1.96 2.16 25.41
C ILE A 297 3.32 2.82 25.68
N SER A 298 4.30 2.02 26.08
CA SER A 298 5.64 2.52 26.38
C SER A 298 6.27 3.19 25.17
N SER A 299 6.89 4.36 25.38
CA SER A 299 7.68 5.03 24.35
C SER A 299 8.89 4.17 23.96
N GLY A 300 9.28 4.29 22.71
CA GLY A 300 10.48 3.67 22.15
C GLY A 300 11.12 4.56 21.09
N PRO A 301 12.35 4.28 20.68
CA PRO A 301 12.96 5.02 19.56
C PRO A 301 12.15 4.80 18.29
N LYS A 302 12.07 5.82 17.43
CA LYS A 302 11.56 5.63 16.08
C LYS A 302 12.49 4.66 15.34
N PRO A 303 11.96 3.67 14.60
CA PRO A 303 12.78 2.77 13.80
C PRO A 303 13.67 3.54 12.83
N GLU A 304 14.85 2.98 12.56
CA GLU A 304 15.73 3.54 11.52
C GLU A 304 15.06 3.45 10.15
N ALA A 305 15.18 4.52 9.37
CA ALA A 305 14.70 4.55 8.00
C ALA A 305 15.55 3.60 7.13
N VAL A 306 14.95 3.08 6.06
CA VAL A 306 15.68 2.37 5.01
C VAL A 306 16.72 3.33 4.41
N ARG A 307 17.99 2.96 4.49
CA ARG A 307 19.13 3.81 4.05
C ARG A 307 19.61 3.47 2.65
N THR A 308 19.29 2.27 2.18
CA THR A 308 19.76 1.80 0.88
C THR A 308 19.11 2.59 -0.24
N ILE A 309 19.94 3.14 -1.11
CA ILE A 309 19.53 3.86 -2.32
C ILE A 309 19.77 2.94 -3.52
N GLU A 310 18.77 2.82 -4.40
CA GLU A 310 18.95 2.07 -5.63
C GLU A 310 20.00 2.75 -6.52
N PRO A 311 21.05 2.04 -6.96
CA PRO A 311 22.05 2.61 -7.84
C PRO A 311 21.51 2.83 -9.25
N GLU A 312 22.11 3.77 -9.98
CA GLU A 312 21.76 4.04 -11.38
C GLU A 312 21.84 2.76 -12.22
N GLN A 313 20.85 2.57 -13.07
CA GLN A 313 20.82 1.44 -14.01
C GLN A 313 21.56 1.81 -15.30
N TRP A 314 22.64 1.09 -15.61
CA TRP A 314 23.53 1.37 -16.75
C TRP A 314 23.10 0.71 -18.06
N GLY A 315 22.25 -0.32 -18.02
CA GLY A 315 21.80 -1.07 -19.19
C GLY A 315 20.38 -1.63 -19.02
N GLU A 316 19.73 -1.93 -20.15
CA GLU A 316 18.43 -2.60 -20.13
C GLU A 316 18.54 -3.96 -19.44
N ARG A 317 17.56 -4.28 -18.59
CA ARG A 317 17.42 -5.59 -17.93
C ARG A 317 16.21 -6.30 -18.48
N ARG A 318 16.28 -7.63 -18.61
CA ARG A 318 15.17 -8.45 -19.08
C ARG A 318 15.00 -9.68 -18.20
N VAL A 319 13.74 -10.03 -17.93
CA VAL A 319 13.33 -11.30 -17.31
C VAL A 319 12.25 -11.95 -18.13
N ILE A 320 12.31 -13.27 -18.24
CA ILE A 320 11.36 -14.07 -19.00
C ILE A 320 10.82 -15.17 -18.09
N VAL A 321 9.50 -15.24 -17.98
CA VAL A 321 8.79 -16.30 -17.27
C VAL A 321 8.11 -17.19 -18.31
N GLU A 322 8.51 -18.44 -18.36
CA GLU A 322 7.84 -19.44 -19.18
C GLU A 322 6.62 -20.03 -18.46
N ALA A 323 5.44 -19.91 -19.05
CA ALA A 323 4.21 -20.43 -18.47
C ALA A 323 3.18 -20.80 -19.54
N LYS A 324 2.31 -21.77 -19.25
CA LYS A 324 1.13 -22.08 -20.07
C LYS A 324 0.02 -21.05 -19.81
N SER A 325 0.27 -19.82 -20.24
CA SER A 325 -0.59 -18.67 -19.99
C SER A 325 -0.58 -17.71 -21.19
N GLN A 326 -1.53 -16.80 -21.22
CA GLN A 326 -1.53 -15.71 -22.18
C GLN A 326 -0.25 -14.87 -22.02
N PRO A 327 0.41 -14.46 -23.12
CA PRO A 327 1.54 -13.57 -23.08
C PRO A 327 1.22 -12.26 -22.36
N ILE A 328 2.19 -11.76 -21.62
CA ILE A 328 2.10 -10.49 -20.88
C ILE A 328 3.45 -9.81 -20.99
N VAL A 329 3.45 -8.49 -21.10
CA VAL A 329 4.67 -7.70 -21.01
C VAL A 329 4.50 -6.58 -19.99
N ILE A 330 5.53 -6.39 -19.17
CA ILE A 330 5.68 -5.28 -18.23
C ILE A 330 7.02 -4.58 -18.52
N MET A 331 7.04 -3.25 -18.47
CA MET A 331 8.23 -2.45 -18.67
C MET A 331 8.26 -1.32 -17.66
N GLY A 332 9.38 -1.11 -16.98
CA GLY A 332 9.52 -0.10 -15.94
C GLY A 332 10.75 0.77 -16.10
N TYR A 333 10.62 2.02 -15.72
CA TYR A 333 11.68 3.02 -15.68
C TYR A 333 11.77 3.60 -14.28
N HIS A 334 12.97 3.71 -13.72
CA HIS A 334 13.17 4.32 -12.41
C HIS A 334 12.75 5.79 -12.39
N CYS A 335 12.04 6.16 -11.33
CA CYS A 335 11.62 7.52 -11.06
C CYS A 335 11.76 7.83 -9.55
N PRO A 336 11.74 9.10 -9.15
CA PRO A 336 11.88 9.51 -7.77
C PRO A 336 10.64 9.19 -6.93
N ASP A 337 10.76 9.32 -5.62
CA ASP A 337 9.67 9.15 -4.63
C ASP A 337 8.57 10.21 -4.75
N ALA A 338 7.47 10.01 -4.01
CA ALA A 338 6.29 10.88 -4.05
C ALA A 338 6.52 12.33 -3.60
N ARG A 339 7.60 12.61 -2.85
CA ARG A 339 7.96 13.97 -2.37
C ARG A 339 8.74 14.77 -3.38
N HIS A 340 9.27 14.12 -4.41
CA HIS A 340 10.06 14.80 -5.43
C HIS A 340 9.19 15.72 -6.30
N LYS A 341 9.70 16.89 -6.65
CA LYS A 341 9.01 17.90 -7.49
C LYS A 341 8.51 17.38 -8.84
N ASP A 342 9.13 16.35 -9.40
CA ASP A 342 8.73 15.75 -10.68
C ASP A 342 7.62 14.71 -10.52
N SER A 343 7.26 14.29 -9.30
CA SER A 343 6.30 13.20 -9.02
C SER A 343 4.93 13.46 -9.68
N ARG A 344 4.38 14.67 -9.54
CA ARG A 344 3.06 15.00 -10.13
C ARG A 344 3.09 15.05 -11.66
N SER A 345 4.20 15.51 -12.24
CA SER A 345 4.37 15.49 -13.70
C SER A 345 4.53 14.07 -14.25
N LEU A 346 5.19 13.18 -13.49
CA LEU A 346 5.30 11.75 -13.81
C LEU A 346 3.94 11.03 -13.70
N GLU A 347 3.14 11.34 -12.69
CA GLU A 347 1.77 10.86 -12.57
C GLU A 347 0.91 11.32 -13.75
N ALA A 348 1.00 12.60 -14.14
CA ALA A 348 0.30 13.16 -15.30
C ALA A 348 0.70 12.44 -16.59
N MET A 349 1.99 12.27 -16.81
CA MET A 349 2.55 11.54 -17.96
C MET A 349 2.02 10.12 -18.03
N ALA A 350 2.14 9.35 -16.95
CA ALA A 350 1.67 7.97 -16.90
C ALA A 350 0.15 7.88 -17.15
N ASN A 351 -0.62 8.80 -16.57
CA ASN A 351 -2.08 8.85 -16.76
C ASN A 351 -2.46 9.09 -18.22
N ILE A 352 -1.87 10.09 -18.86
CA ILE A 352 -2.17 10.45 -20.26
C ILE A 352 -1.77 9.32 -21.20
N ILE A 353 -0.62 8.69 -20.96
CA ILE A 353 -0.16 7.57 -21.81
C ILE A 353 -1.07 6.36 -21.62
N GLY A 354 -1.38 5.92 -20.39
CA GLY A 354 -1.93 4.58 -20.21
C GLY A 354 -3.14 4.45 -19.27
N GLN A 355 -3.76 5.53 -18.76
CA GLN A 355 -4.91 5.33 -17.87
C GLN A 355 -6.27 5.64 -18.51
N GLY A 356 -7.14 4.62 -18.50
CA GLY A 356 -8.53 4.72 -18.97
C GLY A 356 -8.67 4.65 -20.48
N ARG A 357 -9.95 4.61 -20.93
CA ARG A 357 -10.31 4.39 -22.34
C ARG A 357 -9.94 5.49 -23.32
N SER A 358 -9.44 6.60 -22.83
CA SER A 358 -9.03 7.76 -23.64
C SER A 358 -7.54 8.02 -23.57
N SER A 359 -6.78 7.11 -22.97
CA SER A 359 -5.32 7.15 -22.98
C SER A 359 -4.76 6.80 -24.35
N ARG A 360 -3.52 7.22 -24.60
CA ARG A 360 -2.86 6.97 -25.89
C ARG A 360 -2.70 5.48 -26.17
N LEU A 361 -2.24 4.70 -25.18
CA LEU A 361 -2.08 3.24 -25.32
C LEU A 361 -3.40 2.54 -25.60
N TYR A 362 -4.49 2.96 -24.95
CA TYR A 362 -5.80 2.40 -25.24
C TYR A 362 -6.24 2.72 -26.69
N GLY A 363 -6.01 3.96 -27.13
CA GLY A 363 -6.28 4.39 -28.52
C GLY A 363 -5.53 3.53 -29.53
N VAL A 364 -4.21 3.48 -29.39
CA VAL A 364 -3.32 2.84 -30.38
C VAL A 364 -3.41 1.30 -30.29
N LEU A 365 -3.13 0.71 -29.13
CA LEU A 365 -2.99 -0.75 -29.01
C LEU A 365 -4.33 -1.51 -29.06
N ILE A 366 -5.41 -0.91 -28.53
CA ILE A 366 -6.68 -1.62 -28.35
C ILE A 366 -7.69 -1.24 -29.43
N LYS A 367 -7.85 0.06 -29.74
CA LYS A 367 -8.86 0.51 -30.70
C LYS A 367 -8.38 0.41 -32.15
N GLU A 368 -7.21 0.99 -32.44
CA GLU A 368 -6.70 1.15 -33.81
C GLU A 368 -6.01 -0.13 -34.32
N LYS A 369 -4.93 -0.52 -33.65
CA LYS A 369 -4.11 -1.68 -34.07
C LYS A 369 -4.68 -3.01 -33.59
N LYS A 370 -5.47 -3.03 -32.50
CA LYS A 370 -6.11 -4.24 -31.94
C LYS A 370 -5.11 -5.32 -31.51
N VAL A 371 -3.88 -4.95 -31.23
CA VAL A 371 -2.78 -5.85 -30.86
C VAL A 371 -2.80 -6.23 -29.37
N ALA A 372 -3.57 -5.51 -28.55
CA ALA A 372 -3.68 -5.79 -27.11
C ALA A 372 -5.14 -5.81 -26.64
N VAL A 373 -5.41 -6.60 -25.59
CA VAL A 373 -6.69 -6.61 -24.86
C VAL A 373 -6.64 -5.72 -23.64
N ALA A 374 -5.43 -5.42 -23.14
CA ALA A 374 -5.19 -4.46 -22.07
C ALA A 374 -3.87 -3.72 -22.31
N ALA A 375 -3.83 -2.43 -22.01
CA ALA A 375 -2.64 -1.61 -22.02
C ALA A 375 -2.80 -0.49 -20.99
N VAL A 376 -1.87 -0.38 -20.03
CA VAL A 376 -1.95 0.53 -18.89
C VAL A 376 -0.57 1.11 -18.57
N SER A 377 -0.52 2.31 -18.00
CA SER A 377 0.67 2.90 -17.39
C SER A 377 0.35 3.46 -16.02
N VAL A 378 1.25 3.25 -15.06
CA VAL A 378 1.16 3.77 -13.70
C VAL A 378 2.51 4.29 -13.21
N SER A 379 2.52 5.27 -12.32
CA SER A 379 3.68 5.72 -11.55
C SER A 379 3.57 5.26 -10.10
N GLY A 380 4.68 5.20 -9.37
CA GLY A 380 4.68 4.83 -7.95
C GLY A 380 4.68 3.31 -7.69
N PHE A 381 5.26 2.51 -8.58
CA PHE A 381 5.34 1.06 -8.39
C PHE A 381 6.76 0.65 -7.90
N PRO A 382 6.90 -0.23 -6.90
CA PRO A 382 5.88 -0.91 -6.09
C PRO A 382 5.43 -0.13 -4.86
N GLY A 383 5.95 1.07 -4.63
CA GLY A 383 5.62 1.95 -3.50
C GLY A 383 6.01 3.39 -3.78
N ASP A 384 5.58 4.31 -2.90
CA ASP A 384 5.69 5.76 -3.09
C ASP A 384 6.76 6.41 -2.20
N LYS A 385 7.20 5.74 -1.15
CA LYS A 385 8.04 6.32 -0.11
C LYS A 385 9.51 6.50 -0.55
N PHE A 386 9.96 5.68 -1.49
CA PHE A 386 11.32 5.68 -2.03
C PHE A 386 11.29 5.79 -3.56
N SER A 387 12.49 5.91 -4.16
CA SER A 387 12.63 5.82 -5.62
C SER A 387 11.95 4.55 -6.12
N ASN A 388 11.11 4.71 -7.14
CA ASN A 388 10.18 3.70 -7.61
C ASN A 388 10.18 3.61 -9.15
N LEU A 389 9.12 3.08 -9.75
CA LEU A 389 9.03 2.91 -11.20
C LEU A 389 7.78 3.57 -11.78
N VAL A 390 7.94 4.16 -12.96
CA VAL A 390 6.84 4.28 -13.92
C VAL A 390 6.79 2.98 -14.70
N VAL A 391 5.64 2.31 -14.66
CA VAL A 391 5.43 0.99 -15.27
C VAL A 391 4.43 1.07 -16.40
N PHE A 392 4.74 0.40 -17.51
CA PHE A 392 3.87 0.13 -18.65
C PHE A 392 3.58 -1.37 -18.68
N TYR A 393 2.33 -1.72 -18.93
CA TYR A 393 1.86 -3.08 -18.93
C TYR A 393 0.95 -3.31 -20.15
N ALA A 394 1.12 -4.42 -20.84
CA ALA A 394 0.23 -4.81 -21.92
C ALA A 394 0.00 -6.33 -21.95
N VAL A 395 -1.20 -6.70 -22.37
CA VAL A 395 -1.61 -8.09 -22.64
C VAL A 395 -1.92 -8.20 -24.13
N PRO A 396 -1.08 -8.88 -24.92
CA PRO A 396 -1.31 -9.07 -26.33
C PRO A 396 -2.66 -9.75 -26.62
N SER A 397 -3.32 -9.37 -27.69
CA SER A 397 -4.51 -10.08 -28.19
C SER A 397 -4.11 -11.36 -28.93
N ARG A 398 -5.07 -12.25 -29.13
CA ARG A 398 -4.81 -13.54 -29.82
C ARG A 398 -4.19 -13.31 -31.21
N GLY A 399 -3.06 -13.94 -31.46
CA GLY A 399 -2.31 -13.83 -32.71
C GLY A 399 -1.27 -12.72 -32.76
N HIS A 400 -1.16 -11.94 -31.67
CA HIS A 400 -0.16 -10.87 -31.52
C HIS A 400 0.85 -11.20 -30.40
N THR A 401 1.97 -10.49 -30.39
CA THR A 401 3.14 -10.75 -29.54
C THR A 401 3.40 -9.64 -28.53
N SER A 402 4.15 -9.95 -27.47
CA SER A 402 4.69 -8.95 -26.53
C SER A 402 5.60 -7.92 -27.24
N ALA A 403 6.34 -8.37 -28.26
CA ALA A 403 7.23 -7.50 -29.03
C ALA A 403 6.47 -6.41 -29.79
N GLU A 404 5.35 -6.75 -30.45
CA GLU A 404 4.47 -5.76 -31.12
C GLU A 404 3.92 -4.74 -30.12
N CYS A 405 3.51 -5.19 -28.92
CA CYS A 405 3.05 -4.28 -27.88
C CYS A 405 4.17 -3.36 -27.39
N LEU A 406 5.38 -3.87 -27.17
CA LEU A 406 6.55 -3.09 -26.74
C LEU A 406 6.93 -2.03 -27.79
N GLU A 407 6.91 -2.37 -29.07
CA GLU A 407 7.22 -1.43 -30.16
C GLU A 407 6.24 -0.26 -30.14
N LEU A 408 4.95 -0.52 -30.07
CA LEU A 408 3.91 0.53 -30.02
C LEU A 408 3.97 1.36 -28.73
N ILE A 409 4.33 0.75 -27.59
CA ILE A 409 4.57 1.51 -26.34
C ILE A 409 5.79 2.42 -26.50
N ASP A 410 6.90 1.93 -27.09
CA ASP A 410 8.09 2.72 -27.37
C ASP A 410 7.77 3.89 -28.34
N GLU A 411 6.94 3.67 -29.37
CA GLU A 411 6.50 4.74 -30.28
C GLU A 411 5.75 5.85 -29.52
N GLU A 412 4.79 5.48 -28.64
CA GLU A 412 4.05 6.47 -27.86
C GLU A 412 4.93 7.21 -26.85
N ILE A 413 5.92 6.53 -26.26
CA ILE A 413 6.95 7.16 -25.43
C ILE A 413 7.79 8.17 -26.25
N GLU A 414 8.22 7.82 -27.44
CA GLU A 414 8.97 8.72 -28.29
C GLU A 414 8.13 9.90 -28.82
N LYS A 415 6.84 9.71 -29.04
CA LYS A 415 5.93 10.83 -29.37
C LYS A 415 5.84 11.82 -28.23
N ILE A 416 5.60 11.38 -26.97
CA ILE A 416 5.47 12.31 -25.82
C ILE A 416 6.79 13.04 -25.49
N LYS A 417 7.92 12.46 -25.86
CA LYS A 417 9.24 13.12 -25.75
C LYS A 417 9.45 14.21 -26.78
N LYS A 418 8.93 14.03 -28.00
CA LYS A 418 9.10 14.95 -29.13
C LYS A 418 8.01 16.02 -29.16
N GLU A 419 6.78 15.64 -28.90
CA GLU A 419 5.60 16.45 -29.05
C GLU A 419 5.00 16.75 -27.66
N ALA A 420 4.56 17.99 -27.45
CA ALA A 420 3.83 18.33 -26.24
C ALA A 420 2.46 17.64 -26.24
N VAL A 421 1.97 17.29 -25.06
CA VAL A 421 0.60 16.80 -24.89
C VAL A 421 -0.40 17.87 -25.29
N THR A 422 -1.53 17.46 -25.84
CA THR A 422 -2.55 18.40 -26.29
C THR A 422 -3.21 19.10 -25.08
N PRO A 423 -3.73 20.32 -25.27
CA PRO A 423 -4.49 21.02 -24.22
C PRO A 423 -5.70 20.20 -23.70
N GLU A 424 -6.28 19.38 -24.56
CA GLU A 424 -7.42 18.52 -24.20
C GLU A 424 -6.95 17.37 -23.26
N GLU A 425 -5.86 16.67 -23.60
CA GLU A 425 -5.27 15.61 -22.76
C GLU A 425 -4.90 16.15 -21.38
N LEU A 426 -4.21 17.30 -21.33
CA LEU A 426 -3.79 17.93 -20.10
C LEU A 426 -4.99 18.38 -19.24
N THR A 427 -5.99 19.02 -19.86
CA THR A 427 -7.21 19.47 -19.17
C THR A 427 -7.98 18.27 -18.59
N LYS A 428 -8.08 17.19 -19.36
CA LYS A 428 -8.75 15.97 -18.93
C LYS A 428 -8.05 15.33 -17.74
N PHE A 429 -6.73 15.19 -17.80
CA PHE A 429 -5.93 14.72 -16.67
C PHE A 429 -6.20 15.57 -15.42
N LYS A 430 -5.99 16.87 -15.50
CA LYS A 430 -6.17 17.80 -14.36
C LYS A 430 -7.56 17.67 -13.73
N ARG A 431 -8.61 17.68 -14.54
CA ARG A 431 -10.00 17.49 -14.06
C ARG A 431 -10.21 16.13 -13.39
N GLY A 432 -9.69 15.08 -14.00
CA GLY A 432 -9.78 13.70 -13.46
C GLY A 432 -9.07 13.54 -12.13
N ALA A 433 -7.84 14.02 -12.02
CA ALA A 433 -7.02 13.96 -10.82
C ALA A 433 -7.63 14.75 -9.66
N VAL A 434 -8.02 16.01 -9.90
CA VAL A 434 -8.71 16.85 -8.90
C VAL A 434 -10.03 16.21 -8.45
N LYS A 435 -10.85 15.71 -9.39
CA LYS A 435 -12.09 14.98 -9.06
C LYS A 435 -11.82 13.73 -8.21
N GLY A 436 -10.74 13.01 -8.51
CA GLY A 436 -10.30 11.84 -7.73
C GLY A 436 -10.00 12.19 -6.29
N ILE A 437 -9.16 13.20 -6.05
CA ILE A 437 -8.82 13.68 -4.70
C ILE A 437 -10.07 14.13 -3.94
N LEU A 438 -10.89 14.99 -4.57
CA LEU A 438 -12.15 15.43 -3.98
C LEU A 438 -13.11 14.29 -3.64
N GLY A 439 -13.15 13.26 -4.49
CA GLY A 439 -13.96 12.07 -4.26
C GLY A 439 -13.49 11.26 -3.04
N GLN A 440 -12.17 11.18 -2.83
CA GLN A 440 -11.60 10.55 -1.64
C GLN A 440 -11.91 11.36 -0.38
N MET A 441 -11.79 12.67 -0.44
CA MET A 441 -12.09 13.55 0.69
C MET A 441 -13.54 13.48 1.18
N LYS A 442 -14.50 13.04 0.36
CA LYS A 442 -15.91 12.91 0.76
C LYS A 442 -16.19 11.73 1.69
N SER A 443 -15.42 10.68 1.62
CA SER A 443 -15.58 9.49 2.47
C SER A 443 -14.76 9.66 3.75
N ASN A 444 -15.34 9.40 4.92
CA ASN A 444 -14.62 9.46 6.19
C ASN A 444 -13.40 8.51 6.19
N SER A 445 -13.59 7.26 5.77
CA SER A 445 -12.51 6.26 5.73
C SER A 445 -11.37 6.67 4.78
N ARG A 446 -11.71 7.15 3.56
CA ARG A 446 -10.69 7.58 2.60
C ARG A 446 -9.99 8.86 3.04
N MET A 447 -10.70 9.78 3.69
CA MET A 447 -10.10 11.00 4.24
C MET A 447 -9.13 10.67 5.38
N ALA A 448 -9.49 9.75 6.29
CA ALA A 448 -8.59 9.27 7.33
C ALA A 448 -7.32 8.63 6.74
N ALA A 449 -7.46 7.84 5.69
CA ALA A 449 -6.33 7.23 4.97
C ALA A 449 -5.46 8.30 4.28
N LEU A 450 -6.06 9.30 3.62
CA LEU A 450 -5.33 10.40 3.00
C LEU A 450 -4.50 11.20 4.02
N LEU A 451 -5.11 11.55 5.16
CA LEU A 451 -4.44 12.30 6.21
C LEU A 451 -3.21 11.56 6.73
N THR A 452 -3.36 10.25 7.05
CA THR A 452 -2.25 9.45 7.57
C THR A 452 -1.18 9.18 6.51
N TYR A 453 -1.57 8.90 5.26
CA TYR A 453 -0.64 8.75 4.14
C TYR A 453 0.21 10.01 3.93
N ALA A 454 -0.43 11.17 3.85
CA ALA A 454 0.30 12.40 3.60
C ALA A 454 1.20 12.78 4.79
N ASP A 455 0.75 12.57 6.02
CA ASP A 455 1.56 12.81 7.20
C ASP A 455 2.83 11.94 7.22
N VAL A 456 2.70 10.66 6.88
CA VAL A 456 3.82 9.71 6.97
C VAL A 456 4.68 9.70 5.71
N VAL A 457 4.07 9.63 4.51
CA VAL A 457 4.81 9.48 3.25
C VAL A 457 5.29 10.82 2.72
N LEU A 458 4.45 11.86 2.77
CA LEU A 458 4.82 13.19 2.28
C LEU A 458 5.51 14.05 3.34
N GLY A 459 5.34 13.70 4.65
CA GLY A 459 5.95 14.39 5.79
C GLY A 459 5.07 15.46 6.45
N ASP A 460 3.97 15.87 5.83
CA ASP A 460 2.96 16.76 6.41
C ASP A 460 1.59 16.45 5.77
N TRP A 461 0.60 16.16 6.60
CA TRP A 461 -0.78 15.92 6.15
C TRP A 461 -1.37 17.08 5.33
N LYS A 462 -0.90 18.31 5.52
CA LYS A 462 -1.36 19.52 4.80
C LYS A 462 -1.06 19.44 3.31
N LEU A 463 -0.02 18.70 2.92
CA LEU A 463 0.40 18.56 1.52
C LEU A 463 -0.66 17.92 0.61
N ILE A 464 -1.69 17.25 1.18
CA ILE A 464 -2.86 16.78 0.40
C ILE A 464 -3.52 17.94 -0.36
N PHE A 465 -3.63 19.09 0.28
CA PHE A 465 -4.30 20.27 -0.28
C PHE A 465 -3.43 20.94 -1.32
N ASP A 466 -2.11 20.98 -1.08
CA ASP A 466 -1.13 21.58 -2.01
C ASP A 466 -1.03 20.78 -3.31
N GLN A 467 -1.24 19.46 -3.27
CA GLN A 467 -1.26 18.60 -4.47
C GLN A 467 -2.25 19.05 -5.54
N ILE A 468 -3.38 19.62 -5.15
CA ILE A 468 -4.39 20.10 -6.10
C ILE A 468 -3.84 21.28 -6.90
N GLU A 469 -3.16 22.21 -6.24
CA GLU A 469 -2.52 23.35 -6.91
C GLU A 469 -1.32 22.90 -7.75
N GLU A 470 -0.53 21.94 -7.27
CA GLU A 470 0.54 21.32 -8.05
C GLU A 470 -0.01 20.70 -9.34
N ILE A 471 -1.10 19.92 -9.27
CA ILE A 471 -1.76 19.32 -10.45
C ILE A 471 -2.26 20.41 -11.41
N ARG A 472 -2.83 21.49 -10.89
CA ARG A 472 -3.31 22.62 -11.72
C ARG A 472 -2.16 23.34 -12.42
N ALA A 473 -1.01 23.45 -11.78
CA ALA A 473 0.19 24.12 -12.29
C ALA A 473 0.94 23.33 -13.37
N ILE A 474 0.76 22.00 -13.49
CA ILE A 474 1.47 21.17 -14.46
C ILE A 474 1.26 21.73 -15.89
N THR A 475 2.34 21.85 -16.63
CA THR A 475 2.36 22.26 -18.03
C THR A 475 2.63 21.08 -18.99
N ALA A 476 2.37 21.27 -20.26
CA ALA A 476 2.72 20.29 -21.29
C ALA A 476 4.24 20.11 -21.41
N GLU A 477 5.00 21.17 -21.16
CA GLU A 477 6.46 21.18 -21.12
C GLU A 477 7.01 20.38 -19.95
N ASP A 478 6.36 20.42 -18.78
CA ASP A 478 6.73 19.58 -17.63
C ASP A 478 6.61 18.11 -17.96
N ILE A 479 5.52 17.70 -18.62
CA ILE A 479 5.30 16.32 -19.05
C ILE A 479 6.38 15.88 -20.05
N LYS A 480 6.66 16.70 -21.05
CA LYS A 480 7.71 16.45 -22.04
C LYS A 480 9.09 16.36 -21.38
N ARG A 481 9.38 17.23 -20.43
CA ARG A 481 10.64 17.26 -19.68
C ARG A 481 10.85 15.98 -18.88
N VAL A 482 9.83 15.55 -18.10
CA VAL A 482 9.95 14.31 -17.31
C VAL A 482 10.00 13.06 -18.20
N ALA A 483 9.29 13.03 -19.32
CA ALA A 483 9.39 11.94 -20.30
C ALA A 483 10.83 11.80 -20.83
N ASN A 484 11.46 12.91 -21.20
CA ASN A 484 12.86 12.89 -21.68
C ASN A 484 13.84 12.51 -20.58
N LYS A 485 13.63 12.97 -19.35
CA LYS A 485 14.52 12.73 -18.21
C LYS A 485 14.48 11.29 -17.72
N TYR A 486 13.30 10.68 -17.61
CA TYR A 486 13.14 9.41 -16.92
C TYR A 486 12.87 8.22 -17.85
N LEU A 487 12.25 8.39 -19.00
CA LEU A 487 11.97 7.27 -19.91
C LEU A 487 13.15 6.98 -20.85
N VAL A 488 14.31 6.72 -20.27
CA VAL A 488 15.56 6.45 -21.01
C VAL A 488 15.64 4.97 -21.35
N LYS A 489 15.53 4.61 -22.63
CA LYS A 489 15.43 3.23 -23.12
C LYS A 489 16.49 2.27 -22.55
N LYS A 490 17.74 2.71 -22.45
CA LYS A 490 18.83 1.89 -21.88
C LYS A 490 18.72 1.66 -20.36
N GLN A 491 17.86 2.38 -19.65
CA GLN A 491 17.69 2.31 -18.19
C GLN A 491 16.37 1.65 -17.79
N ARG A 492 15.75 0.88 -18.69
CA ARG A 492 14.49 0.18 -18.40
C ARG A 492 14.72 -1.26 -18.01
N THR A 493 13.74 -1.79 -17.29
CA THR A 493 13.60 -3.22 -17.04
C THR A 493 12.37 -3.73 -17.78
N ILE A 494 12.48 -4.89 -18.43
CA ILE A 494 11.36 -5.54 -19.16
C ILE A 494 11.16 -6.92 -18.56
N GLY A 495 9.92 -7.26 -18.29
CA GLY A 495 9.49 -8.59 -17.88
C GLY A 495 8.45 -9.14 -18.85
N GLU A 496 8.56 -10.40 -19.23
CA GLU A 496 7.66 -11.03 -20.19
C GLU A 496 7.21 -12.41 -19.73
N ILE A 497 5.92 -12.71 -19.91
CA ILE A 497 5.45 -14.09 -19.89
C ILE A 497 5.42 -14.58 -21.34
N VAL A 498 6.16 -15.67 -21.58
CA VAL A 498 6.15 -16.38 -22.87
C VAL A 498 5.48 -17.73 -22.71
N TYR A 499 4.81 -18.19 -23.76
CA TYR A 499 4.11 -19.47 -23.72
C TYR A 499 5.12 -20.61 -23.65
N ALA A 500 5.04 -21.41 -22.57
CA ALA A 500 5.82 -22.64 -22.45
C ALA A 500 5.32 -23.68 -23.48
N LYS A 501 6.23 -24.17 -24.32
CA LYS A 501 5.94 -25.21 -25.33
C LYS A 501 5.58 -26.56 -24.70
#